data_97c7704d670b4de81be91a94f071119a
#
_entry.id   97c7704d670b4de81be91a94f071119a
#
_cell.length_a   1.000
_cell.length_b   1.000
_cell.length_c   1.000
_cell.angle_alpha   90.00
_cell.angle_beta   90.00
_cell.angle_gamma   90.00
#
_symmetry.space_group_name_H-M   'P 1'
#
loop_
_entity.id
_entity.type
_entity.pdbx_description
1 polymer ?
#
loop_
_entity_poly.entity_id
_entity_poly.type
_entity_poly.pdbx_seq_one_letter_code
_entity_poly.pdbx_strand_id
1 'polypeptide(L)'
;MILSVLLLALVTAQRLGELVLARHNTLRLKARGAYEVAPGHYPLIVLLHGAWLAGLWWLAWDLPLNLPLAGLFLVLEGLRVWVLLSLGDRWTTRIIILPGATLVRRGPYKVFPHPNYAVVCAEIALLPLVWGLWQYALVFTALNAAILFVRIRAENAALASGPSSATPVGSA
;
A
#
# COMPACT_ATOMS: atom_id res chain seq x y z
N MET A 1 17.38 -3.59 -21.90
CA MET A 1 17.16 -2.13 -21.89
C MET A 1 15.69 -1.74 -22.10
N ILE A 2 15.09 -1.90 -23.28
CA ILE A 2 13.71 -1.45 -23.54
C ILE A 2 12.69 -2.03 -22.54
N LEU A 3 12.73 -3.35 -22.29
CA LEU A 3 11.80 -4.00 -21.36
C LEU A 3 11.95 -3.47 -19.92
N SER A 4 13.17 -3.17 -19.49
CA SER A 4 13.44 -2.62 -18.16
C SER A 4 12.85 -1.22 -18.03
N VAL A 5 13.06 -0.37 -19.03
CA VAL A 5 12.46 0.97 -19.09
C VAL A 5 10.93 0.90 -19.09
N LEU A 6 10.35 -0.02 -19.88
CA LEU A 6 8.89 -0.18 -19.94
C LEU A 6 8.31 -0.66 -18.60
N LEU A 7 8.97 -1.60 -17.93
CA LEU A 7 8.51 -2.09 -16.61
C LEU A 7 8.62 -0.97 -15.55
N LEU A 8 9.74 -0.24 -15.50
CA LEU A 8 9.92 0.88 -14.60
C LEU A 8 8.91 2.01 -14.86
N ALA A 9 8.65 2.31 -16.13
CA ALA A 9 7.65 3.32 -16.52
C ALA A 9 6.24 2.89 -16.12
N LEU A 10 5.88 1.61 -16.33
CA LEU A 10 4.60 1.05 -15.91
C LEU A 10 4.41 1.19 -14.40
N VAL A 11 5.39 0.75 -13.60
CA VAL A 11 5.33 0.85 -12.14
C VAL A 11 5.25 2.31 -11.68
N THR A 12 6.03 3.20 -12.31
CA THR A 12 5.98 4.64 -11.99
C THR A 12 4.61 5.24 -12.27
N ALA A 13 4.05 4.99 -13.46
CA ALA A 13 2.73 5.48 -13.84
C ALA A 13 1.64 4.96 -12.90
N GLN A 14 1.72 3.68 -12.52
CA GLN A 14 0.80 3.08 -11.56
C GLN A 14 0.91 3.75 -10.19
N ARG A 15 2.11 3.94 -9.63
CA ARG A 15 2.29 4.62 -8.33
C ARG A 15 1.75 6.05 -8.33
N LEU A 16 1.97 6.78 -9.41
CA LEU A 16 1.42 8.12 -9.55
C LEU A 16 -0.12 8.09 -9.64
N GLY A 17 -0.68 7.18 -10.42
CA GLY A 17 -2.13 6.98 -10.51
C GLY A 17 -2.76 6.61 -9.16
N GLU A 18 -2.11 5.75 -8.40
CA GLU A 18 -2.53 5.38 -7.05
C GLU A 18 -2.51 6.57 -6.08
N LEU A 19 -1.49 7.44 -6.15
CA LEU A 19 -1.46 8.65 -5.32
C LEU A 19 -2.63 9.59 -5.65
N VAL A 20 -2.97 9.75 -6.94
CA VAL A 20 -4.13 10.54 -7.38
C VAL A 20 -5.43 9.93 -6.86
N LEU A 21 -5.61 8.62 -7.03
CA LEU A 21 -6.78 7.89 -6.53
C LEU A 21 -6.91 8.00 -5.01
N ALA A 22 -5.81 7.76 -4.28
CA ALA A 22 -5.79 7.84 -2.83
C ALA A 22 -6.14 9.25 -2.32
N ARG A 23 -5.63 10.29 -2.99
CA ARG A 23 -5.98 11.68 -2.66
C ARG A 23 -7.46 11.94 -2.88
N HIS A 24 -8.01 11.54 -4.01
CA HIS A 24 -9.43 11.68 -4.32
C HIS A 24 -10.30 10.99 -3.28
N ASN A 25 -10.02 9.71 -2.98
CA ASN A 25 -10.75 8.94 -1.96
C ASN A 25 -10.63 9.57 -0.57
N THR A 26 -9.43 10.04 -0.20
CA THR A 26 -9.22 10.71 1.11
C THR A 26 -10.09 11.96 1.24
N LEU A 27 -10.18 12.80 0.21
CA LEU A 27 -11.01 14.01 0.23
C LEU A 27 -12.49 13.64 0.35
N ARG A 28 -12.97 12.64 -0.41
CA ARG A 28 -14.35 12.16 -0.34
C ARG A 28 -14.70 11.58 1.03
N LEU A 29 -13.80 10.81 1.63
CA LEU A 29 -14.00 10.25 2.97
C LEU A 29 -14.04 11.36 4.04
N LYS A 30 -13.13 12.34 3.97
CA LYS A 30 -13.11 13.49 4.88
C LYS A 30 -14.39 14.32 4.77
N ALA A 31 -14.93 14.53 3.58
CA ALA A 31 -16.22 15.19 3.36
C ALA A 31 -17.41 14.44 4.00
N ARG A 32 -17.25 13.13 4.27
CA ARG A 32 -18.24 12.28 4.96
C ARG A 32 -17.99 12.17 6.47
N GLY A 33 -17.11 13.00 7.03
CA GLY A 33 -16.78 13.00 8.47
C GLY A 33 -15.66 12.04 8.87
N ALA A 34 -14.91 11.49 7.92
CA ALA A 34 -13.73 10.68 8.26
C ALA A 34 -12.57 11.56 8.75
N TYR A 35 -11.76 11.01 9.64
CA TYR A 35 -10.56 11.66 10.16
C TYR A 35 -9.31 10.81 9.93
N GLU A 36 -8.16 11.49 9.89
CA GLU A 36 -6.86 10.86 9.69
C GLU A 36 -6.21 10.53 11.04
N VAL A 37 -5.67 9.32 11.13
CA VAL A 37 -4.97 8.84 12.33
C VAL A 37 -3.46 8.77 12.06
N ALA A 38 -2.67 9.17 13.06
CA ALA A 38 -1.21 9.10 13.05
C ALA A 38 -0.57 9.64 11.75
N PRO A 39 -0.82 10.89 11.34
CA PRO A 39 -0.35 11.43 10.06
C PRO A 39 1.18 11.51 9.95
N GLY A 40 1.90 11.52 11.08
CA GLY A 40 3.34 11.74 11.12
C GLY A 40 4.21 10.68 10.43
N HIS A 41 3.73 9.45 10.28
CA HIS A 41 4.48 8.39 9.58
C HIS A 41 4.29 8.41 8.06
N TYR A 42 3.28 9.10 7.54
CA TYR A 42 2.96 9.11 6.12
C TYR A 42 4.08 9.69 5.23
N PRO A 43 4.74 10.80 5.59
CA PRO A 43 5.88 11.32 4.82
C PRO A 43 7.03 10.31 4.68
N LEU A 44 7.28 9.51 5.71
CA LEU A 44 8.33 8.46 5.67
C LEU A 44 7.99 7.36 4.66
N ILE A 45 6.70 6.99 4.56
CA ILE A 45 6.25 6.01 3.56
C ILE A 45 6.45 6.57 2.14
N VAL A 46 6.06 7.82 1.91
CA VAL A 46 6.21 8.48 0.60
C VAL A 46 7.70 8.59 0.24
N LEU A 47 8.54 9.00 1.18
CA LEU A 47 9.99 9.10 0.98
C LEU A 47 10.61 7.74 0.67
N LEU A 48 10.25 6.70 1.44
CA LEU A 48 10.76 5.34 1.22
C LEU A 48 10.43 4.83 -0.19
N HIS A 49 9.16 4.93 -0.60
CA HIS A 49 8.73 4.46 -1.92
C HIS A 49 9.31 5.31 -3.05
N GLY A 50 9.42 6.61 -2.86
CA GLY A 50 10.06 7.53 -3.81
C GLY A 50 11.54 7.21 -3.99
N ALA A 51 12.28 7.01 -2.90
CA ALA A 51 13.69 6.63 -2.93
C ALA A 51 13.90 5.24 -3.55
N TRP A 52 13.02 4.27 -3.21
CA TRP A 52 13.03 2.93 -3.79
C TRP A 52 12.84 2.98 -5.32
N LEU A 53 11.87 3.74 -5.80
CA LEU A 53 11.61 3.82 -7.23
C LEU A 53 12.70 4.62 -7.97
N ALA A 54 13.16 5.73 -7.41
CA ALA A 54 14.24 6.54 -7.98
C ALA A 54 15.56 5.74 -8.06
N GLY A 55 15.89 4.98 -7.01
CA GLY A 55 17.05 4.11 -7.03
C GLY A 55 16.95 2.97 -8.04
N LEU A 56 15.75 2.40 -8.26
CA LEU A 56 15.54 1.42 -9.33
C LEU A 56 15.73 2.03 -10.73
N TRP A 57 15.26 3.25 -10.95
CA TRP A 57 15.54 3.98 -12.20
C TRP A 57 17.03 4.20 -12.41
N TRP A 58 17.78 4.48 -11.35
CA TRP A 58 19.24 4.67 -11.42
C TRP A 58 19.99 3.37 -11.67
N LEU A 59 19.58 2.26 -11.05
CA LEU A 59 20.33 1.01 -11.00
C LEU A 59 19.92 -0.02 -12.08
N ALA A 60 18.69 0.06 -12.60
CA ALA A 60 18.09 -1.06 -13.33
C ALA A 60 17.63 -0.73 -14.76
N TRP A 61 17.66 0.54 -15.19
CA TRP A 61 17.11 0.97 -16.48
C TRP A 61 17.75 0.28 -17.70
N ASP A 62 19.03 -0.10 -17.62
CA ASP A 62 19.80 -0.73 -18.69
C ASP A 62 20.07 -2.22 -18.46
N LEU A 63 19.72 -2.76 -17.28
CA LEU A 63 19.92 -4.16 -16.95
C LEU A 63 18.93 -5.08 -17.68
N PRO A 64 19.33 -6.33 -17.99
CA PRO A 64 18.41 -7.33 -18.54
C PRO A 64 17.42 -7.80 -17.49
N LEU A 65 16.19 -8.10 -17.91
CA LEU A 65 15.14 -8.65 -17.05
C LEU A 65 15.30 -10.17 -16.87
N ASN A 66 15.12 -10.65 -15.65
CA ASN A 66 14.74 -12.03 -15.38
C ASN A 66 13.26 -12.21 -15.72
N LEU A 67 12.94 -12.78 -16.89
CA LEU A 67 11.57 -12.90 -17.38
C LEU A 67 10.62 -13.69 -16.46
N PRO A 68 11.02 -14.84 -15.86
CA PRO A 68 10.23 -15.53 -14.85
C PRO A 68 9.84 -14.64 -13.66
N LEU A 69 10.79 -13.89 -13.08
CA LEU A 69 10.52 -12.99 -11.98
C LEU A 69 9.66 -11.78 -12.39
N ALA A 70 9.87 -11.26 -13.60
CA ALA A 70 9.03 -10.22 -14.16
C ALA A 70 7.58 -10.71 -14.36
N GLY A 71 7.39 -11.94 -14.84
CA GLY A 71 6.07 -12.57 -14.93
C GLY A 71 5.40 -12.72 -13.57
N LEU A 72 6.14 -13.18 -12.55
CA LEU A 72 5.63 -13.26 -11.18
C LEU A 72 5.26 -11.87 -10.62
N PHE A 73 6.05 -10.85 -10.91
CA PHE A 73 5.74 -9.47 -10.53
C PHE A 73 4.44 -8.98 -11.17
N LEU A 74 4.20 -9.28 -12.45
CA LEU A 74 2.93 -8.91 -13.10
C LEU A 74 1.72 -9.62 -12.49
N VAL A 75 1.87 -10.87 -12.03
CA VAL A 75 0.81 -11.55 -11.25
C VAL A 75 0.54 -10.81 -9.94
N LEU A 76 1.60 -10.36 -9.26
CA LEU A 76 1.48 -9.57 -8.03
C LEU A 76 0.77 -8.22 -8.27
N GLU A 77 1.03 -7.57 -9.39
CA GLU A 77 0.30 -6.37 -9.82
C GLU A 77 -1.21 -6.66 -10.05
N GLY A 78 -1.53 -7.81 -10.61
CA GLY A 78 -2.92 -8.26 -10.70
C GLY A 78 -3.60 -8.43 -9.33
N LEU A 79 -2.88 -9.00 -8.34
CA LEU A 79 -3.36 -9.09 -6.96
C LEU A 79 -3.54 -7.70 -6.34
N ARG A 80 -2.64 -6.76 -6.63
CA ARG A 80 -2.76 -5.37 -6.20
C ARG A 80 -4.04 -4.72 -6.73
N VAL A 81 -4.30 -4.84 -8.03
CA VAL A 81 -5.54 -4.32 -8.63
C VAL A 81 -6.76 -4.93 -7.94
N TRP A 82 -6.75 -6.22 -7.67
CA TRP A 82 -7.85 -6.88 -6.94
C TRP A 82 -8.04 -6.33 -5.52
N VAL A 83 -6.96 -6.04 -4.80
CA VAL A 83 -7.00 -5.38 -3.48
C VAL A 83 -7.63 -3.99 -3.59
N LEU A 84 -7.19 -3.17 -4.54
CA LEU A 84 -7.71 -1.81 -4.76
C LEU A 84 -9.22 -1.84 -5.09
N LEU A 85 -9.64 -2.69 -6.02
CA LEU A 85 -11.04 -2.85 -6.41
C LEU A 85 -11.90 -3.35 -5.24
N SER A 86 -11.33 -4.20 -4.37
CA SER A 86 -12.04 -4.70 -3.19
C SER A 86 -12.32 -3.61 -2.15
N LEU A 87 -11.44 -2.64 -1.98
CA LEU A 87 -11.68 -1.49 -1.10
C LEU A 87 -12.48 -0.36 -1.78
N GLY A 88 -12.30 -0.19 -3.09
CA GLY A 88 -12.94 0.87 -3.86
C GLY A 88 -12.68 2.25 -3.26
N ASP A 89 -13.73 3.02 -3.01
CA ASP A 89 -13.66 4.39 -2.45
C ASP A 89 -12.99 4.47 -1.06
N ARG A 90 -12.82 3.34 -0.37
CA ARG A 90 -12.15 3.29 0.94
C ARG A 90 -10.65 3.08 0.84
N TRP A 91 -10.13 2.77 -0.33
CA TRP A 91 -8.70 2.61 -0.52
C TRP A 91 -7.99 3.96 -0.43
N THR A 92 -7.07 4.08 0.52
CA THR A 92 -6.24 5.28 0.72
C THR A 92 -4.82 4.87 1.09
N THR A 93 -3.87 5.78 0.85
CA THR A 93 -2.47 5.62 1.30
C THR A 93 -2.27 6.09 2.74
N ARG A 94 -3.27 6.76 3.34
CA ARG A 94 -3.30 7.24 4.72
C ARG A 94 -4.18 6.35 5.58
N ILE A 95 -4.04 6.41 6.90
CA ILE A 95 -4.98 5.75 7.82
C ILE A 95 -6.16 6.69 8.01
N ILE A 96 -7.28 6.38 7.36
CA ILE A 96 -8.51 7.16 7.40
C ILE A 96 -9.61 6.33 8.06
N ILE A 97 -10.16 6.83 9.14
CA ILE A 97 -11.26 6.20 9.89
C ILE A 97 -12.55 6.96 9.60
N LEU A 98 -13.57 6.26 9.11
CA LEU A 98 -14.93 6.76 8.94
C LEU A 98 -15.78 6.20 10.07
N PRO A 99 -16.25 7.04 11.02
CA PRO A 99 -17.08 6.58 12.14
C PRO A 99 -18.33 5.85 11.67
N GLY A 100 -18.69 4.77 12.34
CA GLY A 100 -19.86 3.95 12.01
C GLY A 100 -19.74 3.08 10.75
N ALA A 101 -18.62 3.16 10.03
CA ALA A 101 -18.42 2.33 8.85
C ALA A 101 -17.96 0.91 9.22
N THR A 102 -18.65 -0.11 8.70
CA THR A 102 -18.25 -1.51 8.86
C THR A 102 -16.96 -1.83 8.09
N LEU A 103 -16.14 -2.72 8.62
CA LEU A 103 -14.94 -3.18 7.91
C LEU A 103 -15.30 -3.88 6.59
N VAL A 104 -14.49 -3.65 5.55
CA VAL A 104 -14.65 -4.33 4.26
C VAL A 104 -14.29 -5.81 4.42
N ARG A 105 -15.22 -6.71 4.12
CA ARG A 105 -15.04 -8.17 4.16
C ARG A 105 -15.31 -8.79 2.79
N ARG A 106 -14.71 -8.26 1.72
CA ARG A 106 -14.83 -8.79 0.36
C ARG A 106 -13.47 -8.99 -0.30
N GLY A 107 -13.42 -9.83 -1.35
CA GLY A 107 -12.16 -10.16 -2.01
C GLY A 107 -11.12 -10.72 -1.03
N PRO A 108 -9.85 -10.30 -1.14
CA PRO A 108 -8.78 -10.78 -0.27
C PRO A 108 -8.97 -10.42 1.21
N TYR A 109 -9.78 -9.41 1.53
CA TYR A 109 -10.12 -9.00 2.90
C TYR A 109 -11.03 -9.98 3.64
N LYS A 110 -11.53 -11.03 2.97
CA LYS A 110 -12.23 -12.15 3.64
C LYS A 110 -11.26 -13.07 4.37
N VAL A 111 -10.03 -13.19 3.86
CA VAL A 111 -9.03 -14.17 4.31
C VAL A 111 -7.91 -13.50 5.11
N PHE A 112 -7.48 -12.33 4.67
CA PHE A 112 -6.37 -11.60 5.29
C PHE A 112 -6.84 -10.25 5.84
N PRO A 113 -6.43 -9.85 7.05
CA PRO A 113 -6.79 -8.55 7.62
C PRO A 113 -6.12 -7.38 6.88
N HIS A 114 -4.90 -7.58 6.36
CA HIS A 114 -4.09 -6.53 5.73
C HIS A 114 -3.49 -6.97 4.37
N PRO A 115 -4.31 -7.38 3.38
CA PRO A 115 -3.80 -7.88 2.11
C PRO A 115 -3.03 -6.82 1.31
N ASN A 116 -3.41 -5.54 1.43
CA ASN A 116 -2.68 -4.44 0.80
C ASN A 116 -1.22 -4.34 1.29
N TYR A 117 -0.98 -4.55 2.59
CA TYR A 117 0.39 -4.51 3.13
C TYR A 117 1.22 -5.71 2.68
N ALA A 118 0.61 -6.89 2.61
CA ALA A 118 1.28 -8.08 2.11
C ALA A 118 1.73 -7.91 0.65
N VAL A 119 0.86 -7.36 -0.20
CA VAL A 119 1.18 -7.08 -1.61
C VAL A 119 2.32 -6.05 -1.71
N VAL A 120 2.25 -4.94 -0.96
CA VAL A 120 3.31 -3.92 -0.96
C VAL A 120 4.66 -4.48 -0.52
N CYS A 121 4.69 -5.32 0.53
CA CYS A 121 5.92 -5.99 0.96
C CYS A 121 6.50 -6.88 -0.14
N ALA A 122 5.64 -7.66 -0.79
CA ALA A 122 6.06 -8.54 -1.87
C ALA A 122 6.57 -7.75 -3.09
N GLU A 123 5.95 -6.65 -3.47
CA GLU A 123 6.37 -5.78 -4.56
C GLU A 123 7.75 -5.15 -4.29
N ILE A 124 7.97 -4.61 -3.08
CA ILE A 124 9.25 -4.00 -2.69
C ILE A 124 10.39 -5.01 -2.73
N ALA A 125 10.11 -6.25 -2.32
CA ALA A 125 11.08 -7.33 -2.36
C ALA A 125 11.32 -7.85 -3.78
N LEU A 126 10.25 -8.11 -4.54
CA LEU A 126 10.33 -8.83 -5.80
C LEU A 126 10.84 -7.98 -6.96
N LEU A 127 10.41 -6.72 -7.06
CA LEU A 127 10.77 -5.90 -8.23
C LEU A 127 12.29 -5.72 -8.41
N PRO A 128 13.10 -5.41 -7.36
CA PRO A 128 14.54 -5.34 -7.53
C PRO A 128 15.18 -6.67 -7.95
N LEU A 129 14.61 -7.81 -7.50
CA LEU A 129 15.10 -9.14 -7.85
C LEU A 129 14.94 -9.46 -9.35
N VAL A 130 14.00 -8.79 -10.04
CA VAL A 130 13.85 -8.91 -11.50
C VAL A 130 15.16 -8.54 -12.23
N TRP A 131 15.97 -7.67 -11.63
CA TRP A 131 17.29 -7.27 -12.14
C TRP A 131 18.47 -7.85 -11.33
N GLY A 132 18.22 -8.81 -10.43
CA GLY A 132 19.25 -9.40 -9.58
C GLY A 132 19.76 -8.49 -8.46
N LEU A 133 19.09 -7.38 -8.16
CA LEU A 133 19.49 -6.39 -7.15
C LEU A 133 19.06 -6.86 -5.73
N TRP A 134 19.56 -8.01 -5.29
CA TRP A 134 19.12 -8.66 -4.04
C TRP A 134 19.46 -7.85 -2.79
N GLN A 135 20.63 -7.16 -2.73
CA GLN A 135 20.97 -6.31 -1.60
C GLN A 135 20.00 -5.12 -1.48
N TYR A 136 19.65 -4.54 -2.64
CA TYR A 136 18.67 -3.46 -2.71
C TYR A 136 17.29 -3.94 -2.23
N ALA A 137 16.86 -5.12 -2.69
CA ALA A 137 15.62 -5.77 -2.23
C ALA A 137 15.63 -5.96 -0.70
N LEU A 138 16.73 -6.47 -0.14
CA LEU A 138 16.85 -6.72 1.29
C LEU A 138 16.74 -5.43 2.11
N VAL A 139 17.49 -4.39 1.72
CA VAL A 139 17.50 -3.10 2.44
C VAL A 139 16.12 -2.46 2.43
N PHE A 140 15.48 -2.33 1.26
CA PHE A 140 14.18 -1.70 1.17
C PHE A 140 13.05 -2.52 1.79
N THR A 141 13.13 -3.85 1.75
CA THR A 141 12.19 -4.73 2.45
C THR A 141 12.30 -4.56 3.96
N ALA A 142 13.51 -4.49 4.52
CA ALA A 142 13.71 -4.27 5.94
C ALA A 142 13.19 -2.89 6.39
N LEU A 143 13.51 -1.83 5.64
CA LEU A 143 13.01 -0.48 5.91
C LEU A 143 11.48 -0.40 5.83
N ASN A 144 10.89 -1.01 4.80
CA ASN A 144 9.44 -1.07 4.64
C ASN A 144 8.77 -1.84 5.78
N ALA A 145 9.34 -2.98 6.20
CA ALA A 145 8.82 -3.76 7.32
C ALA A 145 8.81 -2.95 8.62
N ALA A 146 9.88 -2.18 8.89
CA ALA A 146 9.94 -1.31 10.05
C ALA A 146 8.84 -0.24 10.05
N ILE A 147 8.62 0.43 8.91
CA ILE A 147 7.57 1.45 8.78
C ILE A 147 6.18 0.82 8.88
N LEU A 148 5.96 -0.34 8.24
CA LEU A 148 4.69 -1.05 8.29
C LEU A 148 4.35 -1.53 9.69
N PHE A 149 5.33 -1.97 10.47
CA PHE A 149 5.11 -2.34 11.87
C PHE A 149 4.52 -1.18 12.67
N VAL A 150 5.09 0.03 12.53
CA VAL A 150 4.55 1.24 13.17
C VAL A 150 3.13 1.54 12.67
N ARG A 151 2.92 1.46 11.36
CA ARG A 151 1.62 1.73 10.73
C ARG A 151 0.53 0.78 11.18
N ILE A 152 0.78 -0.53 11.17
CA ILE A 152 -0.19 -1.55 11.59
C ILE A 152 -0.57 -1.36 13.06
N ARG A 153 0.41 -1.04 13.92
CA ARG A 153 0.13 -0.74 15.33
C ARG A 153 -0.79 0.47 15.49
N ALA A 154 -0.50 1.55 14.75
CA ALA A 154 -1.32 2.77 14.80
C ALA A 154 -2.74 2.52 14.27
N GLU A 155 -2.89 1.76 13.18
CA GLU A 155 -4.19 1.41 12.61
C GLU A 155 -5.00 0.52 13.55
N ASN A 156 -4.40 -0.53 14.11
CA ASN A 156 -5.06 -1.42 15.05
C ASN A 156 -5.49 -0.68 16.34
N ALA A 157 -4.65 0.20 16.87
CA ALA A 157 -5.01 1.02 18.02
C ALA A 157 -6.20 1.95 17.73
N ALA A 158 -6.21 2.56 16.53
CA ALA A 158 -7.33 3.42 16.12
C ALA A 158 -8.64 2.65 15.91
N LEU A 159 -8.57 1.43 15.38
CA LEU A 159 -9.75 0.57 15.21
C LEU A 159 -10.28 0.06 16.56
N ALA A 160 -9.40 -0.20 17.52
CA ALA A 160 -9.78 -0.64 18.87
C ALA A 160 -10.39 0.49 19.72
N SER A 161 -9.96 1.75 19.51
CA SER A 161 -10.46 2.94 20.21
C SER A 161 -11.67 3.60 19.54
N GLY A 162 -12.10 3.14 18.37
CA GLY A 162 -13.34 3.56 17.73
C GLY A 162 -14.52 3.33 18.66
N PRO A 163 -15.64 4.08 18.56
CA PRO A 163 -16.75 3.99 19.48
C PRO A 163 -17.32 2.56 19.48
N SER A 164 -16.79 1.74 20.37
CA SER A 164 -17.39 0.49 20.78
C SER A 164 -18.65 0.86 21.56
N SER A 165 -19.80 0.50 21.01
CA SER A 165 -21.06 0.34 21.72
C SER A 165 -21.36 1.44 22.75
N ALA A 166 -22.01 2.51 22.32
CA ALA A 166 -22.90 3.21 23.22
C ALA A 166 -23.85 2.16 23.81
N THR A 167 -23.65 1.82 25.07
CA THR A 167 -24.62 1.11 25.91
C THR A 167 -25.98 1.82 25.72
N PRO A 168 -27.07 1.13 25.39
CA PRO A 168 -28.35 1.78 25.36
C PRO A 168 -28.63 2.30 26.79
N VAL A 169 -28.64 3.62 26.94
CA VAL A 169 -29.13 4.25 28.17
C VAL A 169 -30.54 3.77 28.32
N GLY A 170 -30.74 2.96 29.36
CA GLY A 170 -32.03 2.39 29.70
C GLY A 170 -33.11 3.50 29.82
N SER A 171 -34.18 3.28 29.11
CA SER A 171 -35.46 3.92 29.35
C SER A 171 -35.89 3.64 30.79
N ALA A 172 -35.91 4.66 31.62
CA ALA A 172 -36.76 4.72 32.81
C ALA A 172 -37.98 5.55 32.48
#